data_1d39c973ea8160bc9cb4152fb2c112f6
#
_entry.id   1d39c973ea8160bc9cb4152fb2c112f6
#
_cell.length_a   1.000
_cell.length_b   1.000
_cell.length_c   1.000
_cell.angle_alpha   90.00
_cell.angle_beta   90.00
_cell.angle_gamma   90.00
#
_symmetry.space_group_name_H-M   'P 1'
#
loop_
_entity.id
_entity.type
_entity.pdbx_description
1 polymer ?
#
loop_
_entity_poly.entity_id
_entity_poly.type
_entity_poly.pdbx_seq_one_letter_code
_entity_poly.pdbx_strand_id
1 'polypeptide(L)'
;MDTVQIYKELQAWFNYDNYVDIESCTLKGLHKELQVRKNILDSIEFFGEGDVYFDQILAGKPLISKTFDSNTHLTESQTHIRQVTFNHVEALKRSLGMFSQESFVKGTDQLKKEVKEQPLTQSMRTVFLGTNESRVYTYFDLESSSDEEIIGSLRALLPVWRKEYGIKGRKQEAYGLGKILKLIDYRILPMIDLLMWAKLNDVSLSNTILSRVLYPKLTDEVRGDEQLKDTDRPIAERAMSGETCKNVESFINKNRYLMDLSVSELRKIS
;
A
#
# COMPACT_ATOMS: atom_id res chain seq x y z
N MET A 1 9.51 -23.25 -17.94
CA MET A 1 10.10 -22.41 -18.99
C MET A 1 11.60 -22.40 -18.82
N ASP A 2 12.40 -22.58 -19.90
CA ASP A 2 13.87 -22.50 -19.78
C ASP A 2 14.37 -21.05 -19.78
N THR A 3 15.63 -20.83 -19.42
CA THR A 3 16.21 -19.48 -19.27
C THR A 3 16.20 -18.68 -20.57
N VAL A 4 16.38 -19.34 -21.72
CA VAL A 4 16.41 -18.68 -23.04
C VAL A 4 15.02 -18.21 -23.42
N GLN A 5 14.02 -19.03 -23.14
CA GLN A 5 12.62 -18.70 -23.39
C GLN A 5 12.16 -17.55 -22.51
N ILE A 6 12.47 -17.59 -21.20
CA ILE A 6 12.18 -16.49 -20.27
C ILE A 6 12.77 -15.17 -20.80
N TYR A 7 14.03 -15.18 -21.23
CA TYR A 7 14.68 -13.97 -21.73
C TYR A 7 14.02 -13.41 -22.98
N LYS A 8 13.62 -14.26 -23.92
CA LYS A 8 12.88 -13.85 -25.13
C LYS A 8 11.52 -13.22 -24.80
N GLU A 9 10.80 -13.81 -23.86
CA GLU A 9 9.50 -13.28 -23.46
C GLU A 9 9.64 -11.94 -22.72
N LEU A 10 10.63 -11.79 -21.85
CA LEU A 10 10.90 -10.52 -21.22
C LEU A 10 11.26 -9.44 -22.24
N GLN A 11 12.09 -9.75 -23.23
CA GLN A 11 12.47 -8.81 -24.28
C GLN A 11 11.28 -8.38 -25.17
N ALA A 12 10.22 -9.16 -25.23
CA ALA A 12 9.05 -8.85 -26.05
C ALA A 12 8.24 -7.67 -25.50
N TRP A 13 8.23 -7.47 -24.19
CA TRP A 13 7.44 -6.41 -23.55
C TRP A 13 8.26 -5.44 -22.71
N PHE A 14 9.33 -5.89 -22.05
CA PHE A 14 10.10 -5.08 -21.14
C PHE A 14 11.16 -4.26 -21.86
N ASN A 15 11.09 -2.95 -21.69
CA ASN A 15 12.13 -2.01 -22.09
C ASN A 15 12.35 -1.00 -20.96
N TYR A 16 13.57 -0.96 -20.40
CA TYR A 16 13.91 -0.03 -19.34
C TYR A 16 13.76 1.45 -19.77
N ASP A 17 13.96 1.78 -21.02
CA ASP A 17 13.82 3.16 -21.52
C ASP A 17 12.40 3.71 -21.32
N ASN A 18 11.39 2.86 -21.16
CA ASN A 18 10.02 3.26 -20.84
C ASN A 18 9.85 3.83 -19.40
N TYR A 19 10.86 3.64 -18.55
CA TYR A 19 10.87 4.14 -17.16
C TYR A 19 11.68 5.42 -16.96
N VAL A 20 12.38 5.94 -17.99
CA VAL A 20 13.25 7.12 -17.89
C VAL A 20 12.50 8.33 -17.36
N ASP A 21 11.25 8.46 -17.72
CA ASP A 21 10.39 9.57 -17.29
C ASP A 21 10.05 9.59 -15.79
N ILE A 22 10.50 8.59 -15.02
CA ILE A 22 10.28 8.54 -13.57
C ILE A 22 10.94 9.73 -12.86
N GLU A 23 12.02 10.28 -13.40
CA GLU A 23 12.70 11.48 -12.88
C GLU A 23 11.77 12.73 -12.89
N SER A 24 10.80 12.77 -13.81
CA SER A 24 9.80 13.83 -13.87
C SER A 24 8.57 13.56 -13.00
N CYS A 25 8.47 12.35 -12.42
CA CYS A 25 7.38 11.97 -11.55
C CYS A 25 7.48 12.72 -10.21
N THR A 26 6.36 13.23 -9.70
CA THR A 26 6.33 13.84 -8.37
C THR A 26 6.43 12.78 -7.27
N LEU A 27 6.79 13.20 -6.06
CA LEU A 27 6.80 12.29 -4.91
C LEU A 27 5.41 11.64 -4.68
N LYS A 28 4.33 12.39 -4.89
CA LYS A 28 2.96 11.88 -4.86
C LYS A 28 2.71 10.88 -5.99
N GLY A 29 3.23 11.17 -7.20
CA GLY A 29 3.16 10.26 -8.33
C GLY A 29 3.89 8.94 -8.05
N LEU A 30 5.11 9.01 -7.50
CA LEU A 30 5.88 7.83 -7.12
C LEU A 30 5.15 6.97 -6.08
N HIS A 31 4.52 7.59 -5.08
CA HIS A 31 3.68 6.87 -4.12
C HIS A 31 2.53 6.14 -4.82
N LYS A 32 1.89 6.79 -5.80
CA LYS A 32 0.80 6.21 -6.58
C LYS A 32 1.28 5.03 -7.44
N GLU A 33 2.46 5.12 -8.05
CA GLU A 33 3.08 4.00 -8.79
C GLU A 33 3.27 2.76 -7.90
N LEU A 34 3.73 2.95 -6.66
CA LEU A 34 3.86 1.87 -5.69
C LEU A 34 2.50 1.29 -5.29
N GLN A 35 1.49 2.14 -5.12
CA GLN A 35 0.15 1.71 -4.74
C GLN A 35 -0.54 0.90 -5.86
N VAL A 36 -0.40 1.34 -7.10
CA VAL A 36 -0.95 0.61 -8.26
C VAL A 36 -0.32 -0.78 -8.35
N ARG A 37 1.01 -0.89 -8.22
CA ARG A 37 1.71 -2.19 -8.26
C ARG A 37 1.28 -3.13 -7.13
N LYS A 38 1.03 -2.57 -5.95
CA LYS A 38 0.46 -3.36 -4.84
C LYS A 38 -0.93 -3.90 -5.19
N ASN A 39 -1.77 -3.08 -5.81
CA ASN A 39 -3.12 -3.51 -6.22
C ASN A 39 -3.05 -4.58 -7.32
N ILE A 40 -2.15 -4.42 -8.31
CA ILE A 40 -1.89 -5.43 -9.35
C ILE A 40 -1.47 -6.76 -8.71
N LEU A 41 -0.53 -6.71 -7.76
CA LEU A 41 -0.08 -7.91 -7.07
C LEU A 41 -1.21 -8.59 -6.30
N ASP A 42 -2.07 -7.82 -5.63
CA ASP A 42 -3.25 -8.36 -4.95
C ASP A 42 -4.19 -9.04 -5.95
N SER A 43 -4.40 -8.45 -7.15
CA SER A 43 -5.19 -9.07 -8.20
C SER A 43 -4.59 -10.41 -8.65
N ILE A 44 -3.29 -10.45 -8.90
CA ILE A 44 -2.58 -11.69 -9.27
C ILE A 44 -2.71 -12.75 -8.17
N GLU A 45 -2.57 -12.37 -6.90
CA GLU A 45 -2.64 -13.29 -5.76
C GLU A 45 -4.04 -13.86 -5.51
N PHE A 46 -5.08 -13.04 -5.66
CA PHE A 46 -6.46 -13.45 -5.36
C PHE A 46 -7.20 -14.04 -6.55
N PHE A 47 -6.93 -13.56 -7.75
CA PHE A 47 -7.68 -13.94 -8.95
C PHE A 47 -6.84 -14.73 -9.97
N GLY A 48 -5.52 -14.76 -9.82
CA GLY A 48 -4.62 -15.40 -10.79
C GLY A 48 -4.43 -14.60 -12.07
N GLU A 49 -4.87 -13.33 -12.10
CA GLU A 49 -4.87 -12.47 -13.28
C GLU A 49 -4.29 -11.09 -12.96
N GLY A 50 -3.61 -10.49 -13.94
CA GLY A 50 -3.27 -9.06 -13.90
C GLY A 50 -4.52 -8.21 -14.13
N ASP A 51 -4.50 -6.97 -13.65
CA ASP A 51 -5.56 -5.99 -13.94
C ASP A 51 -5.23 -5.13 -15.18
N VAL A 52 -6.13 -4.22 -15.55
CA VAL A 52 -5.96 -3.31 -16.69
C VAL A 52 -4.67 -2.46 -16.62
N TYR A 53 -4.17 -2.18 -15.43
CA TYR A 53 -2.92 -1.44 -15.27
C TYR A 53 -1.71 -2.32 -15.55
N PHE A 54 -1.78 -3.61 -15.23
CA PHE A 54 -0.74 -4.55 -15.60
C PHE A 54 -0.63 -4.71 -17.11
N ASP A 55 -1.77 -4.77 -17.81
CA ASP A 55 -1.80 -4.79 -19.28
C ASP A 55 -1.14 -3.53 -19.88
N GLN A 56 -1.33 -2.35 -19.27
CA GLN A 56 -0.64 -1.12 -19.70
C GLN A 56 0.88 -1.22 -19.51
N ILE A 57 1.34 -1.79 -18.40
CA ILE A 57 2.77 -2.02 -18.16
C ILE A 57 3.34 -2.96 -19.24
N LEU A 58 2.66 -4.08 -19.52
CA LEU A 58 3.06 -5.03 -20.55
C LEU A 58 3.01 -4.42 -21.96
N ALA A 59 2.15 -3.43 -22.21
CA ALA A 59 2.10 -2.66 -23.44
C ALA A 59 3.18 -1.55 -23.54
N GLY A 60 4.15 -1.51 -22.61
CA GLY A 60 5.24 -0.56 -22.60
C GLY A 60 4.91 0.81 -22.03
N LYS A 61 3.84 0.94 -21.25
CA LYS A 61 3.41 2.17 -20.58
C LYS A 61 3.44 2.01 -19.04
N PRO A 62 4.63 1.85 -18.44
CA PRO A 62 4.75 1.48 -17.02
C PRO A 62 4.46 2.62 -16.04
N LEU A 63 4.46 3.89 -16.47
CA LEU A 63 4.21 5.04 -15.60
C LEU A 63 2.75 5.48 -15.68
N ILE A 64 1.95 4.89 -14.82
CA ILE A 64 0.50 5.02 -14.79
C ILE A 64 0.07 6.34 -14.13
N SER A 65 0.84 6.85 -13.17
CA SER A 65 0.55 8.11 -12.47
C SER A 65 0.43 9.32 -13.39
N LYS A 66 1.05 9.28 -14.58
CA LYS A 66 0.95 10.33 -15.61
C LYS A 66 -0.43 10.40 -16.28
N THR A 67 -1.21 9.31 -16.22
CA THR A 67 -2.55 9.25 -16.83
C THR A 67 -3.65 9.78 -15.92
N PHE A 68 -3.33 10.10 -14.67
CA PHE A 68 -4.29 10.60 -13.71
C PHE A 68 -4.12 12.11 -13.52
N ASP A 69 -5.19 12.87 -13.76
CA ASP A 69 -5.23 14.29 -13.52
C ASP A 69 -4.74 14.69 -12.12
N SER A 70 -3.93 15.74 -12.08
CA SER A 70 -3.31 16.29 -10.86
C SER A 70 -4.31 16.86 -9.83
N ASN A 71 -5.59 16.87 -10.13
CA ASN A 71 -6.64 17.50 -9.32
C ASN A 71 -7.27 16.62 -8.24
N THR A 72 -6.72 15.43 -7.95
CA THR A 72 -7.17 14.71 -6.77
C THR A 72 -6.60 15.36 -5.52
N HIS A 73 -7.36 16.27 -4.91
CA HIS A 73 -7.18 16.65 -3.51
C HIS A 73 -6.98 15.38 -2.66
N LEU A 74 -6.20 15.49 -1.58
CA LEU A 74 -6.10 14.42 -0.57
C LEU A 74 -7.51 13.95 -0.23
N THR A 75 -7.94 12.85 -0.85
CA THR A 75 -9.23 12.27 -0.53
C THR A 75 -9.12 11.66 0.87
N GLU A 76 -10.24 11.58 1.59
CA GLU A 76 -10.31 10.91 2.91
C GLU A 76 -9.68 9.50 2.90
N SER A 77 -9.53 8.88 1.72
CA SER A 77 -8.86 7.59 1.56
C SER A 77 -7.37 7.62 1.92
N GLN A 78 -6.74 8.80 1.96
CA GLN A 78 -5.32 8.99 2.29
C GLN A 78 -5.09 9.34 3.76
N THR A 79 -6.14 9.49 4.55
CA THR A 79 -6.05 9.74 5.98
C THR A 79 -6.27 8.46 6.78
N HIS A 80 -5.62 8.36 7.96
CA HIS A 80 -5.87 7.25 8.89
C HIS A 80 -7.18 7.43 9.67
N ILE A 81 -7.81 8.62 9.55
CA ILE A 81 -9.11 8.96 10.10
C ILE A 81 -10.03 9.17 8.90
N ARG A 82 -11.15 8.46 8.86
CA ARG A 82 -12.14 8.54 7.79
C ARG A 82 -13.50 8.76 8.39
N GLN A 83 -14.32 9.55 7.71
CA GLN A 83 -15.71 9.70 8.08
C GLN A 83 -16.46 8.38 7.92
N VAL A 84 -17.37 8.11 8.83
CA VAL A 84 -18.29 6.97 8.73
C VAL A 84 -19.37 7.34 7.71
N THR A 85 -19.41 6.64 6.59
CA THR A 85 -20.42 6.85 5.56
C THR A 85 -21.72 6.11 5.90
N PHE A 86 -22.83 6.50 5.26
CA PHE A 86 -24.11 5.80 5.37
C PHE A 86 -23.98 4.30 5.05
N ASN A 87 -23.18 3.94 4.05
CA ASN A 87 -22.89 2.53 3.73
C ASN A 87 -22.22 1.78 4.87
N HIS A 88 -21.33 2.42 5.64
CA HIS A 88 -20.75 1.81 6.84
C HIS A 88 -21.83 1.59 7.90
N VAL A 89 -22.72 2.55 8.10
CA VAL A 89 -23.83 2.42 9.06
C VAL A 89 -24.81 1.33 8.63
N GLU A 90 -25.13 1.23 7.34
CA GLU A 90 -25.97 0.15 6.82
C GLU A 90 -25.31 -1.23 6.94
N ALA A 91 -24.01 -1.33 6.64
CA ALA A 91 -23.28 -2.57 6.85
C ALA A 91 -23.28 -2.98 8.33
N LEU A 92 -23.06 -2.03 9.24
CA LEU A 92 -23.18 -2.23 10.68
C LEU A 92 -24.57 -2.69 11.08
N LYS A 93 -25.63 -2.01 10.59
CA LYS A 93 -27.03 -2.36 10.85
C LYS A 93 -27.35 -3.77 10.35
N ARG A 94 -26.94 -4.13 9.13
CA ARG A 94 -27.15 -5.49 8.59
C ARG A 94 -26.42 -6.53 9.45
N SER A 95 -25.20 -6.28 9.82
CA SER A 95 -24.41 -7.17 10.67
C SER A 95 -25.02 -7.34 12.05
N LEU A 96 -25.46 -6.26 12.69
CA LEU A 96 -26.17 -6.28 13.96
C LEU A 96 -27.59 -6.89 13.80
N GLY A 97 -28.27 -6.67 12.67
CA GLY A 97 -29.54 -7.26 12.32
C GLY A 97 -29.52 -8.78 12.15
N MET A 98 -28.40 -9.33 11.67
CA MET A 98 -28.21 -10.80 11.63
C MET A 98 -28.23 -11.43 13.03
N PHE A 99 -27.92 -10.66 14.08
CA PHE A 99 -28.03 -11.10 15.48
C PHE A 99 -29.44 -11.00 16.05
N SER A 100 -30.33 -10.23 15.42
CA SER A 100 -31.73 -10.11 15.86
C SER A 100 -32.64 -11.16 15.29
N GLN A 101 -32.19 -11.95 14.31
CA GLN A 101 -32.98 -13.09 13.81
C GLN A 101 -32.85 -14.25 14.78
N GLU A 102 -33.98 -14.73 15.27
CA GLU A 102 -34.14 -15.76 16.31
C GLU A 102 -33.48 -17.11 16.01
N SER A 103 -32.99 -17.29 14.79
CA SER A 103 -32.42 -18.55 14.30
C SER A 103 -30.96 -18.81 14.72
N PHE A 104 -30.26 -17.84 15.29
CA PHE A 104 -28.80 -18.00 15.46
C PHE A 104 -28.31 -18.43 16.85
N VAL A 105 -29.02 -18.16 17.94
CA VAL A 105 -28.60 -18.61 19.30
C VAL A 105 -29.76 -18.73 20.29
N LYS A 106 -30.02 -19.91 20.81
CA LYS A 106 -30.75 -20.09 22.06
C LYS A 106 -29.87 -19.65 23.22
N GLY A 107 -30.16 -18.52 23.84
CA GLY A 107 -29.37 -17.91 24.91
C GLY A 107 -29.12 -16.39 24.74
N THR A 108 -29.89 -15.74 23.89
CA THR A 108 -29.59 -14.46 23.26
C THR A 108 -29.90 -13.20 24.06
N ASP A 109 -30.73 -13.21 25.09
CA ASP A 109 -31.14 -11.94 25.72
C ASP A 109 -30.03 -11.31 26.55
N GLN A 110 -29.22 -12.12 27.23
CA GLN A 110 -28.06 -11.64 27.97
C GLN A 110 -26.95 -11.13 27.02
N LEU A 111 -26.67 -11.88 25.97
CA LEU A 111 -25.69 -11.47 24.92
C LEU A 111 -26.15 -10.18 24.22
N LYS A 112 -27.46 -10.07 23.91
CA LYS A 112 -28.03 -8.84 23.33
C LYS A 112 -27.87 -7.64 24.25
N LYS A 113 -28.04 -7.82 25.58
CA LYS A 113 -27.85 -6.76 26.56
C LYS A 113 -26.38 -6.37 26.65
N GLU A 114 -25.48 -7.33 26.80
CA GLU A 114 -24.03 -7.12 26.85
C GLU A 114 -23.51 -6.39 25.60
N VAL A 115 -23.94 -6.80 24.40
CA VAL A 115 -23.54 -6.15 23.12
C VAL A 115 -24.05 -4.72 23.03
N LYS A 116 -25.23 -4.40 23.57
CA LYS A 116 -25.78 -3.02 23.54
C LYS A 116 -25.07 -2.08 24.52
N GLU A 117 -24.52 -2.59 25.58
CA GLU A 117 -23.85 -1.81 26.63
C GLU A 117 -22.33 -1.64 26.35
N GLN A 118 -21.79 -2.43 25.40
CA GLN A 118 -20.37 -2.34 25.02
C GLN A 118 -20.11 -1.24 23.98
N PRO A 119 -18.87 -0.70 23.92
CA PRO A 119 -18.45 0.14 22.82
C PRO A 119 -18.68 -0.56 21.46
N LEU A 120 -19.11 0.19 20.45
CA LEU A 120 -19.45 -0.36 19.12
C LEU A 120 -18.33 -1.21 18.54
N THR A 121 -17.07 -0.80 18.69
CA THR A 121 -15.89 -1.56 18.23
C THR A 121 -15.82 -2.94 18.87
N GLN A 122 -16.13 -3.05 20.17
CA GLN A 122 -16.10 -4.32 20.88
C GLN A 122 -17.29 -5.21 20.51
N SER A 123 -18.46 -4.62 20.34
CA SER A 123 -19.65 -5.31 19.83
C SER A 123 -19.38 -5.91 18.45
N MET A 124 -18.75 -5.15 17.55
CA MET A 124 -18.37 -5.62 16.22
C MET A 124 -17.40 -6.80 16.26
N ARG A 125 -16.40 -6.78 17.15
CA ARG A 125 -15.46 -7.91 17.32
C ARG A 125 -16.15 -9.17 17.86
N THR A 126 -17.10 -9.00 18.76
CA THR A 126 -17.89 -10.12 19.31
C THR A 126 -18.77 -10.75 18.22
N VAL A 127 -19.33 -9.90 17.36
CA VAL A 127 -20.22 -10.31 16.27
C VAL A 127 -19.46 -11.01 15.13
N PHE A 128 -18.31 -10.49 14.76
CA PHE A 128 -17.47 -11.05 13.68
C PHE A 128 -16.35 -11.92 14.28
N LEU A 129 -16.74 -13.03 14.91
CA LEU A 129 -15.80 -14.02 15.43
C LEU A 129 -14.72 -14.36 14.40
N GLY A 130 -13.49 -13.93 14.66
CA GLY A 130 -12.32 -14.23 13.82
C GLY A 130 -11.92 -13.14 12.84
N THR A 131 -12.63 -12.02 12.72
CA THR A 131 -12.13 -10.87 11.96
C THR A 131 -11.16 -10.06 12.84
N ASN A 132 -9.95 -9.84 12.36
CA ASN A 132 -8.99 -8.92 12.97
C ASN A 132 -9.44 -7.47 12.73
N GLU A 133 -10.59 -7.08 13.30
CA GLU A 133 -11.06 -5.71 13.21
C GLU A 133 -10.13 -4.80 14.01
N SER A 134 -9.30 -4.07 13.30
CA SER A 134 -8.31 -3.13 13.86
C SER A 134 -8.81 -1.68 13.86
N ARG A 135 -10.06 -1.46 13.48
CA ARG A 135 -10.68 -0.13 13.42
C ARG A 135 -11.37 0.20 14.73
N VAL A 136 -11.33 1.46 15.10
CA VAL A 136 -12.09 2.02 16.23
C VAL A 136 -13.12 2.99 15.66
N TYR A 137 -14.38 2.81 16.04
CA TYR A 137 -15.47 3.71 15.66
C TYR A 137 -15.67 4.70 16.81
N THR A 138 -15.55 5.97 16.50
CA THR A 138 -15.71 7.07 17.46
C THR A 138 -16.32 8.28 16.77
N TYR A 139 -16.82 9.21 17.56
CA TYR A 139 -17.26 10.53 17.08
C TYR A 139 -16.44 11.63 17.72
N PHE A 140 -16.35 12.76 17.07
CA PHE A 140 -15.71 13.96 17.59
C PHE A 140 -16.78 15.05 17.68
N ASP A 141 -16.85 15.71 18.84
CA ASP A 141 -17.65 16.90 19.01
C ASP A 141 -16.81 18.11 18.60
N LEU A 142 -17.05 18.58 17.37
CA LEU A 142 -16.29 19.69 16.79
C LEU A 142 -16.80 21.06 17.25
N GLU A 143 -17.99 21.12 17.85
CA GLU A 143 -18.58 22.38 18.33
C GLU A 143 -18.03 22.75 19.71
N SER A 144 -17.90 21.75 20.58
CA SER A 144 -17.50 21.98 21.98
C SER A 144 -16.03 21.72 22.28
N SER A 145 -15.25 21.26 21.30
CA SER A 145 -13.83 20.89 21.49
C SER A 145 -12.93 21.59 20.47
N SER A 146 -11.82 22.13 20.95
CA SER A 146 -10.75 22.63 20.08
C SER A 146 -9.96 21.50 19.42
N ASP A 147 -9.26 21.82 18.33
CA ASP A 147 -8.39 20.85 17.64
C ASP A 147 -7.34 20.25 18.58
N GLU A 148 -6.74 21.06 19.47
CA GLU A 148 -5.73 20.64 20.44
C GLU A 148 -6.30 19.66 21.47
N GLU A 149 -7.52 19.87 21.94
CA GLU A 149 -8.21 18.98 22.88
C GLU A 149 -8.53 17.63 22.24
N ILE A 150 -9.01 17.62 20.98
CA ILE A 150 -9.27 16.40 20.21
C ILE A 150 -7.97 15.63 19.99
N ILE A 151 -6.90 16.30 19.53
CA ILE A 151 -5.59 15.69 19.32
C ILE A 151 -5.00 15.16 20.63
N GLY A 152 -5.11 15.91 21.72
CA GLY A 152 -4.67 15.50 23.05
C GLY A 152 -5.38 14.23 23.52
N SER A 153 -6.70 14.21 23.38
CA SER A 153 -7.53 13.06 23.72
C SER A 153 -7.18 11.82 22.89
N LEU A 154 -6.98 11.97 21.56
CA LEU A 154 -6.55 10.89 20.69
C LEU A 154 -5.18 10.34 21.10
N ARG A 155 -4.22 11.20 21.43
CA ARG A 155 -2.88 10.77 21.89
C ARG A 155 -2.96 9.93 23.16
N ALA A 156 -3.86 10.27 24.08
CA ALA A 156 -4.07 9.52 25.32
C ALA A 156 -4.81 8.18 25.07
N LEU A 157 -5.83 8.17 24.22
CA LEU A 157 -6.70 7.03 23.99
C LEU A 157 -6.08 5.97 23.06
N LEU A 158 -5.30 6.35 22.03
CA LEU A 158 -4.71 5.41 21.08
C LEU A 158 -3.89 4.27 21.74
N PRO A 159 -3.03 4.52 22.74
CA PRO A 159 -2.32 3.44 23.44
C PRO A 159 -3.26 2.52 24.22
N VAL A 160 -4.31 3.10 24.84
CA VAL A 160 -5.32 2.36 25.60
C VAL A 160 -6.08 1.41 24.67
N TRP A 161 -6.61 1.92 23.57
CA TRP A 161 -7.32 1.11 22.58
C TRP A 161 -6.45 0.00 21.98
N ARG A 162 -5.18 0.31 21.66
CA ARG A 162 -4.24 -0.71 21.14
C ARG A 162 -4.03 -1.83 22.16
N LYS A 163 -3.87 -1.48 23.44
CA LYS A 163 -3.72 -2.46 24.53
C LYS A 163 -4.99 -3.29 24.70
N GLU A 164 -6.13 -2.63 24.79
CA GLU A 164 -7.44 -3.27 24.97
C GLU A 164 -7.76 -4.26 23.84
N TYR A 165 -7.46 -3.86 22.59
CA TYR A 165 -7.74 -4.70 21.43
C TYR A 165 -6.59 -5.62 21.01
N GLY A 166 -5.49 -5.67 21.78
CA GLY A 166 -4.33 -6.51 21.45
C GLY A 166 -3.62 -6.12 20.17
N ILE A 167 -3.78 -4.86 19.73
CA ILE A 167 -3.21 -4.37 18.48
C ILE A 167 -1.78 -3.86 18.74
N LYS A 168 -0.79 -4.49 18.11
CA LYS A 168 0.57 -3.96 18.15
C LYS A 168 0.64 -2.68 17.31
N GLY A 169 1.01 -1.57 17.94
CA GLY A 169 1.29 -0.34 17.22
C GLY A 169 2.38 -0.56 16.17
N ARG A 170 2.18 -0.02 14.97
CA ARG A 170 3.21 -0.07 13.93
C ARG A 170 4.45 0.69 14.43
N LYS A 171 5.61 0.03 14.45
CA LYS A 171 6.89 0.72 14.60
C LYS A 171 7.08 1.62 13.38
N GLN A 172 7.17 2.91 13.61
CA GLN A 172 7.44 3.85 12.55
C GLN A 172 8.94 3.80 12.24
N GLU A 173 9.32 3.14 11.14
CA GLU A 173 10.68 3.25 10.65
C GLU A 173 10.94 4.70 10.21
N ALA A 174 12.14 5.20 10.51
CA ALA A 174 12.61 6.45 9.94
C ALA A 174 12.82 6.24 8.42
N TYR A 175 11.84 6.67 7.63
CA TYR A 175 11.88 6.61 6.17
C TYR A 175 12.19 8.02 5.67
N GLY A 176 13.41 8.23 5.21
CA GLY A 176 13.89 9.52 4.73
C GLY A 176 13.95 9.59 3.21
N LEU A 177 14.20 10.79 2.68
CA LEU A 177 14.30 11.06 1.26
C LEU A 177 15.33 10.16 0.55
N GLY A 178 16.50 9.93 1.16
CA GLY A 178 17.51 9.03 0.58
C GLY A 178 17.04 7.58 0.40
N LYS A 179 16.12 7.06 1.26
CA LYS A 179 15.51 5.74 1.04
C LYS A 179 14.52 5.76 -0.12
N ILE A 180 13.83 6.88 -0.34
CA ILE A 180 12.89 7.05 -1.46
C ILE A 180 13.67 7.11 -2.77
N LEU A 181 14.73 7.89 -2.84
CA LEU A 181 15.58 7.99 -4.04
C LEU A 181 16.20 6.65 -4.42
N LYS A 182 16.56 5.81 -3.46
CA LYS A 182 17.04 4.43 -3.73
C LYS A 182 16.02 3.57 -4.48
N LEU A 183 14.72 3.85 -4.38
CA LEU A 183 13.72 3.13 -5.20
C LEU A 183 13.91 3.38 -6.69
N ILE A 184 14.42 4.56 -7.04
CA ILE A 184 14.71 4.95 -8.41
C ILE A 184 16.11 4.45 -8.81
N ASP A 185 17.14 4.76 -8.00
CA ASP A 185 18.53 4.42 -8.27
C ASP A 185 18.75 2.91 -8.46
N TYR A 186 18.03 2.09 -7.70
CA TYR A 186 18.10 0.62 -7.74
C TYR A 186 17.06 0.01 -8.67
N ARG A 187 16.39 0.85 -9.49
CA ARG A 187 15.41 0.39 -10.49
C ARG A 187 14.32 -0.50 -9.89
N ILE A 188 13.84 -0.14 -8.68
CA ILE A 188 12.91 -0.98 -7.92
C ILE A 188 11.55 -1.12 -8.61
N LEU A 189 11.00 -0.03 -9.22
CA LEU A 189 9.72 -0.13 -9.91
C LEU A 189 9.77 -1.11 -11.10
N PRO A 190 10.72 -0.98 -12.05
CA PRO A 190 10.85 -1.96 -13.12
C PRO A 190 11.14 -3.38 -12.60
N MET A 191 11.86 -3.53 -11.49
CA MET A 191 12.08 -4.84 -10.86
C MET A 191 10.76 -5.45 -10.34
N ILE A 192 9.90 -4.64 -9.71
CA ILE A 192 8.57 -5.10 -9.26
C ILE A 192 7.77 -5.63 -10.45
N ASP A 193 7.76 -4.91 -11.58
CA ASP A 193 7.00 -5.31 -12.77
C ASP A 193 7.50 -6.65 -13.33
N LEU A 194 8.82 -6.86 -13.36
CA LEU A 194 9.41 -8.14 -13.73
C LEU A 194 9.03 -9.28 -12.77
N LEU A 195 9.05 -9.01 -11.46
CA LEU A 195 8.68 -9.99 -10.44
C LEU A 195 7.18 -10.34 -10.47
N MET A 196 6.31 -9.36 -10.75
CA MET A 196 4.87 -9.60 -10.94
C MET A 196 4.61 -10.46 -12.18
N TRP A 197 5.29 -10.16 -13.29
CA TRP A 197 5.21 -10.99 -14.50
C TRP A 197 5.67 -12.41 -14.23
N ALA A 198 6.79 -12.59 -13.52
CA ALA A 198 7.30 -13.89 -13.15
C ALA A 198 6.31 -14.69 -12.29
N LYS A 199 5.67 -14.01 -11.33
CA LYS A 199 4.65 -14.62 -10.47
C LYS A 199 3.41 -15.05 -11.25
N LEU A 200 2.93 -14.21 -12.17
CA LEU A 200 1.77 -14.52 -13.01
C LEU A 200 2.03 -15.74 -13.92
N ASN A 201 3.27 -15.89 -14.42
CA ASN A 201 3.64 -16.98 -15.34
C ASN A 201 4.24 -18.20 -14.63
N ASP A 202 4.23 -18.23 -13.29
CA ASP A 202 4.83 -19.29 -12.45
C ASP A 202 6.29 -19.61 -12.85
N VAL A 203 7.08 -18.55 -13.06
CA VAL A 203 8.50 -18.66 -13.39
C VAL A 203 9.38 -17.99 -12.32
N SER A 204 10.60 -18.50 -12.15
CA SER A 204 11.59 -17.91 -11.25
C SER A 204 12.61 -17.10 -12.04
N LEU A 205 12.77 -15.81 -11.71
CA LEU A 205 13.81 -14.96 -12.28
C LEU A 205 15.05 -15.02 -11.41
N SER A 206 16.17 -15.47 -11.98
CA SER A 206 17.49 -15.40 -11.33
C SER A 206 17.97 -13.94 -11.26
N ASN A 207 18.85 -13.64 -10.29
CA ASN A 207 19.45 -12.32 -10.17
C ASN A 207 20.26 -11.95 -11.43
N THR A 208 20.89 -12.93 -12.07
CA THR A 208 21.60 -12.74 -13.34
C THR A 208 20.67 -12.28 -14.46
N ILE A 209 19.46 -12.84 -14.57
CA ILE A 209 18.46 -12.40 -15.54
C ILE A 209 18.01 -10.98 -15.20
N LEU A 210 17.66 -10.72 -13.94
CA LEU A 210 17.24 -9.40 -13.48
C LEU A 210 18.32 -8.34 -13.75
N SER A 211 19.59 -8.63 -13.43
CA SER A 211 20.70 -7.72 -13.70
C SER A 211 20.80 -7.35 -15.18
N ARG A 212 20.79 -8.36 -16.06
CA ARG A 212 20.91 -8.13 -17.51
C ARG A 212 19.74 -7.36 -18.12
N VAL A 213 18.52 -7.62 -17.62
CA VAL A 213 17.30 -6.99 -18.13
C VAL A 213 17.17 -5.55 -17.59
N LEU A 214 17.49 -5.35 -16.31
CA LEU A 214 17.43 -4.03 -15.68
C LEU A 214 18.55 -3.10 -16.12
N TYR A 215 19.76 -3.61 -16.42
CA TYR A 215 20.96 -2.83 -16.76
C TYR A 215 21.50 -3.22 -18.15
N PRO A 216 20.72 -2.96 -19.23
CA PRO A 216 21.08 -3.45 -20.58
C PRO A 216 22.22 -2.68 -21.23
N LYS A 217 22.54 -1.46 -20.78
CA LYS A 217 23.54 -0.58 -21.42
C LYS A 217 24.91 -0.79 -20.78
N LEU A 218 25.96 -0.81 -21.59
CA LEU A 218 27.35 -0.91 -21.11
C LEU A 218 27.77 0.29 -20.24
N THR A 219 27.09 1.43 -20.38
CA THR A 219 27.30 2.64 -19.60
C THR A 219 26.54 2.65 -18.27
N ASP A 220 25.66 1.68 -18.05
CA ASP A 220 24.95 1.55 -16.79
C ASP A 220 25.94 1.14 -15.69
N GLU A 221 25.75 1.69 -14.49
CA GLU A 221 26.37 1.17 -13.28
C GLU A 221 25.71 -0.15 -12.94
N VAL A 222 26.25 -1.25 -13.48
CA VAL A 222 25.66 -2.58 -13.36
C VAL A 222 25.73 -3.06 -11.92
N ARG A 223 24.56 -3.34 -11.36
CA ARG A 223 24.45 -3.99 -10.05
C ARG A 223 24.54 -5.49 -10.23
N GLY A 224 25.54 -6.08 -9.58
CA GLY A 224 25.82 -7.53 -9.67
C GLY A 224 24.85 -8.37 -8.87
N ASP A 225 24.96 -9.70 -9.04
CA ASP A 225 24.09 -10.71 -8.42
C ASP A 225 24.01 -10.57 -6.90
N GLU A 226 25.11 -10.25 -6.20
CA GLU A 226 25.14 -10.07 -4.74
C GLU A 226 24.34 -8.83 -4.31
N GLN A 227 24.52 -7.70 -5.00
CA GLN A 227 23.80 -6.45 -4.71
C GLN A 227 22.29 -6.62 -4.94
N LEU A 228 21.92 -7.30 -6.05
CA LEU A 228 20.53 -7.64 -6.33
C LEU A 228 19.95 -8.57 -5.25
N LYS A 229 20.69 -9.59 -4.84
CA LYS A 229 20.25 -10.57 -3.83
C LYS A 229 20.09 -9.92 -2.45
N ASP A 230 21.10 -9.17 -2.01
CA ASP A 230 21.18 -8.74 -0.61
C ASP A 230 20.52 -7.38 -0.36
N THR A 231 20.28 -6.59 -1.43
CA THR A 231 19.77 -5.23 -1.30
C THR A 231 18.52 -4.98 -2.14
N ASP A 232 18.61 -5.11 -3.46
CA ASP A 232 17.59 -4.59 -4.37
C ASP A 232 16.31 -5.43 -4.34
N ARG A 233 16.45 -6.74 -4.44
CA ARG A 233 15.32 -7.68 -4.39
C ARG A 233 14.56 -7.63 -3.06
N PRO A 234 15.20 -7.63 -1.89
CA PRO A 234 14.52 -7.40 -0.62
C PRO A 234 13.77 -6.05 -0.53
N ILE A 235 14.28 -4.98 -1.18
CA ILE A 235 13.58 -3.70 -1.25
C ILE A 235 12.34 -3.84 -2.15
N ALA A 236 12.47 -4.48 -3.32
CA ALA A 236 11.35 -4.72 -4.23
C ALA A 236 10.26 -5.58 -3.58
N GLU A 237 10.62 -6.67 -2.90
CA GLU A 237 9.68 -7.54 -2.18
C GLU A 237 8.96 -6.80 -1.05
N ARG A 238 9.64 -5.93 -0.29
CA ARG A 238 8.99 -5.05 0.69
C ARG A 238 8.07 -4.01 0.03
N ALA A 239 8.42 -3.52 -1.14
CA ALA A 239 7.55 -2.62 -1.90
C ALA A 239 6.28 -3.36 -2.37
N MET A 240 6.42 -4.58 -2.86
CA MET A 240 5.31 -5.46 -3.26
C MET A 240 4.40 -5.80 -2.08
N SER A 241 4.92 -6.00 -0.87
CA SER A 241 4.09 -6.22 0.33
C SER A 241 3.29 -5.00 0.78
N GLY A 242 3.51 -3.83 0.17
CA GLY A 242 2.87 -2.57 0.52
C GLY A 242 3.50 -1.84 1.72
N GLU A 243 4.55 -2.38 2.33
CA GLU A 243 5.25 -1.73 3.44
C GLU A 243 5.93 -0.43 3.00
N THR A 244 6.63 -0.47 1.87
CA THR A 244 7.29 0.71 1.29
C THR A 244 6.27 1.79 0.93
N CYS A 245 5.13 1.42 0.34
CA CYS A 245 4.04 2.36 0.02
C CYS A 245 3.58 3.12 1.28
N LYS A 246 3.32 2.40 2.39
CA LYS A 246 2.94 3.02 3.68
C LYS A 246 4.04 3.90 4.28
N ASN A 247 5.31 3.57 4.04
CA ASN A 247 6.44 4.37 4.54
C ASN A 247 6.59 5.66 3.74
N VAL A 248 6.45 5.61 2.40
CA VAL A 248 6.44 6.79 1.52
C VAL A 248 5.25 7.69 1.85
N GLU A 249 4.05 7.14 2.04
CA GLU A 249 2.86 7.88 2.47
C GLU A 249 3.12 8.62 3.80
N SER A 250 3.67 7.93 4.79
CA SER A 250 4.02 8.53 6.08
C SER A 250 5.05 9.65 5.94
N PHE A 251 6.02 9.50 5.03
CA PHE A 251 7.00 10.55 4.74
C PHE A 251 6.33 11.77 4.09
N ILE A 252 5.46 11.57 3.10
CA ILE A 252 4.70 12.63 2.43
C ILE A 252 3.85 13.39 3.46
N ASN A 253 3.13 12.70 4.33
CA ASN A 253 2.28 13.30 5.35
C ASN A 253 3.04 14.20 6.32
N LYS A 254 4.31 13.89 6.60
CA LYS A 254 5.20 14.73 7.43
C LYS A 254 5.85 15.88 6.66
N ASN A 255 6.01 15.73 5.35
CA ASN A 255 6.77 16.64 4.50
C ASN A 255 5.91 17.08 3.30
N ARG A 256 4.71 17.56 3.56
CA ARG A 256 3.72 17.89 2.51
C ARG A 256 4.25 18.85 1.46
N TYR A 257 5.15 19.75 1.83
CA TYR A 257 5.78 20.70 0.92
C TYR A 257 6.67 20.03 -0.17
N LEU A 258 7.03 18.74 0.02
CA LEU A 258 7.81 17.97 -0.95
C LEU A 258 6.93 17.15 -1.91
N MET A 259 5.64 17.04 -1.65
CA MET A 259 4.78 16.05 -2.33
C MET A 259 4.63 16.28 -3.83
N ASP A 260 4.68 17.55 -4.25
CA ASP A 260 4.52 17.96 -5.66
C ASP A 260 5.87 18.18 -6.36
N LEU A 261 6.99 18.04 -5.64
CA LEU A 261 8.31 18.10 -6.25
C LEU A 261 8.61 16.82 -7.04
N SER A 262 9.17 16.98 -8.22
CA SER A 262 9.66 15.87 -9.04
C SER A 262 10.85 15.15 -8.39
N VAL A 263 11.10 13.92 -8.78
CA VAL A 263 12.28 13.17 -8.34
C VAL A 263 13.57 13.95 -8.62
N SER A 264 13.68 14.57 -9.80
CA SER A 264 14.83 15.39 -10.16
C SER A 264 15.03 16.63 -9.27
N GLU A 265 13.94 17.24 -8.79
CA GLU A 265 14.00 18.35 -7.82
C GLU A 265 14.36 17.84 -6.42
N LEU A 266 13.80 16.70 -6.00
CA LEU A 266 14.11 16.07 -4.73
C LEU A 266 15.59 15.70 -4.60
N ARG A 267 16.25 15.30 -5.70
CA ARG A 267 17.70 15.03 -5.72
C ARG A 267 18.55 16.26 -5.40
N LYS A 268 18.07 17.47 -5.72
CA LYS A 268 18.83 18.72 -5.47
C LYS A 268 18.81 19.14 -4.01
N ILE A 269 17.88 18.62 -3.23
CA ILE A 269 17.69 18.96 -1.81
C ILE A 269 18.02 17.80 -0.86
N SER A 270 18.46 16.67 -1.42
CA SER A 270 18.82 15.43 -0.70
C SER A 270 20.20 15.46 -0.05
#